data_b20d6a0f0025094d6ffe1fd52fd77f7d
#
_entry.id   b20d6a0f0025094d6ffe1fd52fd77f7d
#
_cell.length_a   1.000
_cell.length_b   1.000
_cell.length_c   1.000
_cell.angle_alpha   90.00
_cell.angle_beta   90.00
_cell.angle_gamma   90.00
#
_symmetry.space_group_name_H-M   'P 1'
#
loop_
_entity.id
_entity.type
_entity.pdbx_description
1 polymer ?
#
loop_
_entity_poly.entity_id
_entity_poly.type
_entity_poly.pdbx_seq_one_letter_code
_entity_poly.pdbx_strand_id
1 'polypeptide(L)'
;IPTKISSDVATVYFDSKYGVEIKKNIIYGYGLSHDSFNFENPRQVPLKLDIYSPRNNFFNRPVMVLIHGGGFRNGSKEKLPFVEMSTFFASRGWVVFTINYRLMKDFGSVPNEWSQYINKIRIDKKKNQKKAAYPAIRDAKAAMRWIVANQERYGINTNYITVGGGSAGAVSALGVGLSDNEDYKNELTIEQDPTLLSTNPKINFNVKTILDFWGSKGSVDGINELYQKQLYNKNNPSLFIAHGTKDQIVSYKNAEDLRDIYEPVSYTHLTLPTRDDV
;
A
#
# COMPACT_ATOMS: atom_id res chain seq x y z
N ILE A 1 14.89 -20.76 17.01
CA ILE A 1 15.61 -19.57 16.47
C ILE A 1 15.68 -19.76 14.96
N PRO A 2 15.29 -18.78 14.14
CA PRO A 2 15.36 -18.88 12.70
C PRO A 2 16.81 -19.08 12.23
N THR A 3 17.00 -19.91 11.20
CA THR A 3 18.34 -20.16 10.62
C THR A 3 18.67 -19.03 9.64
N LYS A 4 19.77 -18.31 9.88
CA LYS A 4 20.28 -17.28 8.97
C LYS A 4 20.90 -17.97 7.75
N ILE A 5 20.47 -17.56 6.54
CA ILE A 5 21.04 -18.04 5.29
C ILE A 5 22.17 -17.10 4.84
N SER A 6 23.18 -17.63 4.18
CA SER A 6 24.33 -16.86 3.69
C SER A 6 24.04 -16.03 2.45
N SER A 7 22.90 -16.25 1.79
CA SER A 7 22.46 -15.46 0.62
C SER A 7 21.79 -14.15 1.03
N ASP A 8 21.84 -13.12 0.18
CA ASP A 8 21.23 -11.80 0.41
C ASP A 8 19.72 -11.90 0.58
N VAL A 9 19.07 -12.91 -0.03
CA VAL A 9 17.65 -13.21 0.10
C VAL A 9 17.42 -14.70 0.17
N ALA A 10 16.41 -15.13 0.92
CA ALA A 10 16.01 -16.53 0.97
C ALA A 10 15.50 -17.02 -0.38
N THR A 11 15.77 -18.26 -0.71
CA THR A 11 15.24 -18.88 -1.92
C THR A 11 13.72 -18.91 -1.93
N VAL A 12 13.14 -18.43 -3.00
CA VAL A 12 11.72 -18.60 -3.32
C VAL A 12 11.56 -19.67 -4.38
N TYR A 13 10.43 -20.35 -4.38
CA TYR A 13 10.17 -21.50 -5.24
C TYR A 13 9.02 -21.22 -6.19
N PHE A 14 9.04 -21.86 -7.34
CA PHE A 14 7.91 -21.82 -8.27
C PHE A 14 6.74 -22.65 -7.73
N ASP A 15 7.03 -23.83 -7.17
CA ASP A 15 6.04 -24.71 -6.58
C ASP A 15 5.84 -24.42 -5.08
N SER A 16 4.69 -24.82 -4.54
CA SER A 16 4.41 -24.79 -3.10
C SER A 16 5.36 -25.75 -2.36
N LYS A 17 6.15 -25.19 -1.43
CA LYS A 17 7.15 -25.94 -0.63
C LYS A 17 6.83 -25.95 0.85
N TYR A 18 6.03 -25.00 1.33
CA TYR A 18 5.85 -24.79 2.75
C TYR A 18 4.36 -24.78 3.12
N GLY A 19 4.02 -25.37 4.26
CA GLY A 19 2.79 -25.02 4.94
C GLY A 19 2.79 -23.54 5.33
N VAL A 20 1.62 -22.92 5.42
CA VAL A 20 1.49 -21.51 5.75
C VAL A 20 0.98 -21.35 7.18
N GLU A 21 1.67 -20.51 7.95
CA GLU A 21 1.19 -20.00 9.23
C GLU A 21 0.52 -18.65 9.00
N ILE A 22 -0.64 -18.44 9.63
CA ILE A 22 -1.40 -17.18 9.53
C ILE A 22 -1.56 -16.56 10.91
N LYS A 23 -1.07 -15.32 11.09
CA LYS A 23 -1.32 -14.51 12.29
C LYS A 23 -2.27 -13.39 11.93
N LYS A 24 -3.41 -13.34 12.59
CA LYS A 24 -4.48 -12.39 12.26
C LYS A 24 -4.57 -11.23 13.23
N ASN A 25 -5.08 -10.09 12.72
CA ASN A 25 -5.47 -8.94 13.53
C ASN A 25 -4.34 -8.32 14.37
N ILE A 26 -3.13 -8.36 13.85
CA ILE A 26 -1.98 -7.70 14.48
C ILE A 26 -2.13 -6.19 14.33
N ILE A 27 -2.07 -5.44 15.43
CA ILE A 27 -2.12 -3.98 15.41
C ILE A 27 -0.75 -3.44 14.99
N TYR A 28 -0.71 -2.66 13.91
CA TYR A 28 0.53 -2.02 13.43
C TYR A 28 0.62 -0.53 13.80
N GLY A 29 -0.45 0.04 14.33
CA GLY A 29 -0.54 1.41 14.78
C GLY A 29 -1.98 1.81 15.05
N TYR A 30 -2.17 3.08 15.25
CA TYR A 30 -3.48 3.70 15.43
C TYR A 30 -3.64 4.88 14.49
N GLY A 31 -4.89 5.23 14.16
CA GLY A 31 -5.24 6.41 13.40
C GLY A 31 -6.42 7.15 14.04
N LEU A 32 -6.62 8.43 13.73
CA LEU A 32 -7.83 9.14 14.14
C LEU A 32 -8.96 8.92 13.14
N SER A 33 -10.15 8.69 13.68
CA SER A 33 -11.44 8.72 12.99
C SER A 33 -12.26 9.90 13.53
N HIS A 34 -13.06 10.52 12.67
CA HIS A 34 -13.89 11.69 13.04
C HIS A 34 -15.33 11.49 12.56
N ASP A 35 -16.22 12.43 12.89
CA ASP A 35 -17.60 12.43 12.38
C ASP A 35 -17.70 13.03 10.96
N SER A 36 -16.68 13.83 10.59
CA SER A 36 -16.53 14.41 9.25
C SER A 36 -15.05 14.67 8.95
N PHE A 37 -14.73 15.12 7.72
CA PHE A 37 -13.37 15.58 7.37
C PHE A 37 -13.00 16.96 7.98
N ASN A 38 -13.81 17.48 8.89
CA ASN A 38 -13.54 18.74 9.63
C ASN A 38 -12.93 18.52 11.02
N PHE A 39 -12.39 17.32 11.30
CA PHE A 39 -11.72 16.97 12.56
C PHE A 39 -12.64 16.97 13.80
N GLU A 40 -13.94 16.78 13.61
CA GLU A 40 -14.91 16.74 14.70
C GLU A 40 -14.86 15.41 15.45
N ASN A 41 -14.96 15.47 16.78
CA ASN A 41 -15.05 14.31 17.67
C ASN A 41 -14.00 13.22 17.39
N PRO A 42 -12.69 13.51 17.54
CA PRO A 42 -11.62 12.56 17.22
C PRO A 42 -11.70 11.30 18.08
N ARG A 43 -11.63 10.13 17.45
CA ARG A 43 -11.59 8.82 18.08
C ARG A 43 -10.40 8.02 17.55
N GLN A 44 -9.68 7.38 18.44
CA GLN A 44 -8.57 6.51 18.06
C GLN A 44 -9.10 5.15 17.58
N VAL A 45 -8.64 4.70 16.40
CA VAL A 45 -8.99 3.40 15.83
C VAL A 45 -7.75 2.57 15.57
N PRO A 46 -7.77 1.24 15.88
CA PRO A 46 -6.63 0.37 15.66
C PRO A 46 -6.50 0.03 14.17
N LEU A 47 -5.28 0.14 13.65
CA LEU A 47 -4.89 -0.25 12.31
C LEU A 47 -4.35 -1.69 12.34
N LYS A 48 -4.96 -2.61 11.59
CA LYS A 48 -4.69 -4.05 11.70
C LYS A 48 -4.18 -4.64 10.40
N LEU A 49 -3.29 -5.63 10.52
CA LEU A 49 -2.80 -6.46 9.43
C LEU A 49 -2.89 -7.94 9.76
N ASP A 50 -2.84 -8.78 8.72
CA ASP A 50 -2.62 -10.22 8.85
C ASP A 50 -1.27 -10.59 8.22
N ILE A 51 -0.64 -11.63 8.76
CA ILE A 51 0.68 -12.11 8.34
C ILE A 51 0.54 -13.55 7.87
N TYR A 52 1.05 -13.83 6.67
CA TYR A 52 1.13 -15.16 6.09
C TYR A 52 2.62 -15.50 5.93
N SER A 53 3.10 -16.52 6.62
CA SER A 53 4.49 -16.90 6.61
C SER A 53 4.69 -18.40 6.37
N PRO A 54 5.80 -18.80 5.72
CA PRO A 54 6.16 -20.20 5.59
C PRO A 54 6.39 -20.84 6.96
N ARG A 55 5.89 -22.05 7.19
CA ARG A 55 6.18 -22.83 8.39
C ARG A 55 7.61 -23.40 8.36
N ASN A 56 8.56 -22.54 8.64
CA ASN A 56 9.97 -22.92 8.85
C ASN A 56 10.70 -21.78 9.59
N ASN A 57 11.97 -22.01 9.89
CA ASN A 57 12.80 -21.11 10.68
C ASN A 57 13.85 -20.39 9.82
N PHE A 58 13.64 -20.20 8.52
CA PHE A 58 14.58 -19.48 7.66
C PHE A 58 14.42 -17.97 7.78
N PHE A 59 15.54 -17.28 7.66
CA PHE A 59 15.66 -15.82 7.59
C PHE A 59 15.77 -15.30 6.15
N ASN A 60 15.88 -13.98 6.02
CA ASN A 60 16.11 -13.24 4.77
C ASN A 60 15.01 -13.44 3.73
N ARG A 61 13.77 -13.62 4.17
CA ARG A 61 12.65 -13.82 3.26
C ARG A 61 12.22 -12.53 2.60
N PRO A 62 11.93 -12.54 1.28
CA PRO A 62 11.34 -11.38 0.64
C PRO A 62 9.95 -11.09 1.20
N VAL A 63 9.57 -9.83 1.12
CA VAL A 63 8.33 -9.29 1.70
C VAL A 63 7.36 -8.91 0.59
N MET A 64 6.09 -9.25 0.78
CA MET A 64 5.00 -8.71 -0.02
C MET A 64 3.95 -8.09 0.87
N VAL A 65 3.51 -6.87 0.54
CA VAL A 65 2.43 -6.16 1.24
C VAL A 65 1.29 -5.96 0.27
N LEU A 66 0.13 -6.51 0.58
CA LEU A 66 -1.05 -6.47 -0.28
C LEU A 66 -2.13 -5.58 0.34
N ILE A 67 -2.64 -4.64 -0.47
CA ILE A 67 -3.58 -3.61 -0.08
C ILE A 67 -4.90 -3.84 -0.82
N HIS A 68 -6.00 -4.01 -0.09
CA HIS A 68 -7.30 -4.30 -0.69
C HIS A 68 -7.89 -3.09 -1.43
N GLY A 69 -8.70 -3.36 -2.45
CA GLY A 69 -9.52 -2.37 -3.13
C GLY A 69 -10.84 -2.11 -2.40
N GLY A 70 -11.74 -1.40 -3.09
CA GLY A 70 -13.07 -1.05 -2.58
C GLY A 70 -13.37 0.45 -2.61
N GLY A 71 -12.61 1.20 -3.44
CA GLY A 71 -12.84 2.64 -3.67
C GLY A 71 -12.66 3.50 -2.42
N PHE A 72 -11.84 3.08 -1.47
CA PHE A 72 -11.69 3.71 -0.14
C PHE A 72 -12.99 3.74 0.69
N ARG A 73 -14.06 3.08 0.25
CA ARG A 73 -15.37 3.06 0.92
C ARG A 73 -15.63 1.78 1.69
N ASN A 74 -15.11 0.67 1.19
CA ASN A 74 -15.31 -0.66 1.76
C ASN A 74 -14.11 -1.55 1.48
N GLY A 75 -14.20 -2.81 1.93
CA GLY A 75 -13.14 -3.80 1.79
C GLY A 75 -12.43 -4.07 3.10
N SER A 76 -11.61 -5.11 3.09
CA SER A 76 -10.77 -5.49 4.22
C SER A 76 -9.58 -6.31 3.76
N LYS A 77 -8.59 -6.47 4.65
CA LYS A 77 -7.43 -7.35 4.48
C LYS A 77 -7.78 -8.82 4.21
N GLU A 78 -9.04 -9.20 4.46
CA GLU A 78 -9.57 -10.56 4.27
C GLU A 78 -10.24 -10.77 2.91
N LYS A 79 -10.10 -9.80 1.98
CA LYS A 79 -10.67 -9.92 0.63
C LYS A 79 -10.01 -11.09 -0.12
N LEU A 80 -10.84 -12.03 -0.61
CA LEU A 80 -10.41 -13.32 -1.16
C LEU A 80 -9.24 -13.28 -2.12
N PRO A 81 -9.19 -12.47 -3.18
CA PRO A 81 -8.04 -12.48 -4.09
C PRO A 81 -6.71 -12.23 -3.39
N PHE A 82 -6.68 -11.35 -2.36
CA PHE A 82 -5.45 -11.05 -1.63
C PHE A 82 -5.10 -12.12 -0.60
N VAL A 83 -6.10 -12.77 0.02
CA VAL A 83 -5.88 -13.92 0.90
C VAL A 83 -5.31 -15.10 0.13
N GLU A 84 -5.85 -15.39 -1.05
CA GLU A 84 -5.35 -16.46 -1.93
C GLU A 84 -3.94 -16.16 -2.42
N MET A 85 -3.67 -14.94 -2.89
CA MET A 85 -2.32 -14.50 -3.26
C MET A 85 -1.35 -14.61 -2.08
N SER A 86 -1.78 -14.22 -0.87
CA SER A 86 -0.93 -14.31 0.32
C SER A 86 -0.55 -15.75 0.64
N THR A 87 -1.49 -16.66 0.58
CA THR A 87 -1.25 -18.10 0.78
C THR A 87 -0.38 -18.67 -0.32
N PHE A 88 -0.63 -18.30 -1.57
CA PHE A 88 0.18 -18.70 -2.72
C PHE A 88 1.64 -18.32 -2.56
N PHE A 89 1.94 -17.06 -2.27
CA PHE A 89 3.32 -16.58 -2.13
C PHE A 89 3.98 -17.08 -0.85
N ALA A 90 3.25 -17.14 0.27
CA ALA A 90 3.80 -17.64 1.53
C ALA A 90 4.20 -19.13 1.42
N SER A 91 3.41 -19.97 0.75
CA SER A 91 3.76 -21.37 0.52
C SER A 91 5.02 -21.54 -0.34
N ARG A 92 5.47 -20.48 -1.02
CA ARG A 92 6.63 -20.44 -1.91
C ARG A 92 7.84 -19.72 -1.32
N GLY A 93 7.76 -19.27 -0.08
CA GLY A 93 8.90 -18.72 0.63
C GLY A 93 8.84 -17.23 0.98
N TRP A 94 7.81 -16.51 0.61
CA TRP A 94 7.59 -15.11 0.94
C TRP A 94 6.97 -14.95 2.34
N VAL A 95 7.22 -13.83 2.98
CA VAL A 95 6.37 -13.36 4.08
C VAL A 95 5.43 -12.29 3.51
N VAL A 96 4.13 -12.54 3.63
CA VAL A 96 3.10 -11.67 3.03
C VAL A 96 2.25 -11.03 4.12
N PHE A 97 1.99 -9.74 3.95
CA PHE A 97 1.16 -8.94 4.84
C PHE A 97 -0.05 -8.43 4.08
N THR A 98 -1.25 -8.63 4.62
CA THR A 98 -2.46 -7.95 4.14
C THR A 98 -2.87 -6.90 5.16
N ILE A 99 -3.22 -5.70 4.73
CA ILE A 99 -3.49 -4.58 5.65
C ILE A 99 -4.92 -4.07 5.54
N ASN A 100 -5.49 -3.66 6.67
CA ASN A 100 -6.61 -2.73 6.72
C ASN A 100 -6.05 -1.30 6.81
N TYR A 101 -6.80 -0.37 6.25
CA TYR A 101 -6.56 1.07 6.32
C TYR A 101 -7.88 1.79 6.59
N ARG A 102 -7.83 3.05 7.06
CA ARG A 102 -9.03 3.85 7.31
C ARG A 102 -9.81 4.09 6.03
N LEU A 103 -11.08 3.83 6.07
CA LEU A 103 -12.01 4.00 4.96
C LEU A 103 -12.67 5.40 5.01
N MET A 104 -13.41 5.75 3.96
CA MET A 104 -14.13 7.03 3.87
C MET A 104 -15.05 7.28 5.07
N LYS A 105 -15.70 6.22 5.60
CA LYS A 105 -16.58 6.29 6.78
C LYS A 105 -15.85 6.64 8.08
N ASP A 106 -14.54 6.44 8.13
CA ASP A 106 -13.73 6.74 9.30
C ASP A 106 -13.32 8.22 9.35
N PHE A 107 -13.50 8.96 8.25
CA PHE A 107 -13.13 10.36 8.12
C PHE A 107 -11.75 10.65 8.72
N GLY A 108 -10.75 9.86 8.31
CA GLY A 108 -9.38 10.00 8.81
C GLY A 108 -8.83 11.40 8.57
N SER A 109 -7.89 11.83 9.41
CA SER A 109 -7.27 13.17 9.33
C SER A 109 -6.68 13.43 7.93
N VAL A 110 -6.99 14.60 7.39
CA VAL A 110 -6.57 15.03 6.04
C VAL A 110 -6.00 16.45 6.13
N PRO A 111 -4.81 16.75 5.57
CA PRO A 111 -4.29 18.11 5.52
C PRO A 111 -5.24 19.09 4.83
N ASN A 112 -5.27 20.34 5.27
CA ASN A 112 -6.13 21.36 4.68
C ASN A 112 -5.84 21.54 3.19
N GLU A 113 -4.58 21.55 2.80
CA GLU A 113 -4.12 21.71 1.42
C GLU A 113 -4.67 20.59 0.54
N TRP A 114 -4.57 19.33 0.99
CA TRP A 114 -5.15 18.17 0.30
C TRP A 114 -6.68 18.30 0.18
N SER A 115 -7.34 18.70 1.27
CA SER A 115 -8.79 18.89 1.28
C SER A 115 -9.24 19.97 0.29
N GLN A 116 -8.53 21.09 0.24
CA GLN A 116 -8.79 22.21 -0.70
C GLN A 116 -8.50 21.78 -2.15
N TYR A 117 -7.39 21.09 -2.39
CA TYR A 117 -7.05 20.53 -3.70
C TYR A 117 -8.18 19.63 -4.23
N ILE A 118 -8.62 18.66 -3.42
CA ILE A 118 -9.71 17.75 -3.82
C ILE A 118 -11.01 18.52 -4.07
N ASN A 119 -11.34 19.51 -3.26
CA ASN A 119 -12.53 20.34 -3.46
C ASN A 119 -12.48 21.15 -4.77
N LYS A 120 -11.29 21.57 -5.21
CA LYS A 120 -11.05 22.31 -6.45
C LYS A 120 -11.21 21.43 -7.69
N ILE A 121 -10.63 20.21 -7.66
CA ILE A 121 -10.61 19.31 -8.83
C ILE A 121 -11.84 18.40 -8.93
N ARG A 122 -12.67 18.32 -7.87
CA ARG A 122 -13.87 17.47 -7.80
C ARG A 122 -15.05 18.19 -7.18
N ILE A 123 -16.06 18.42 -8.02
CA ILE A 123 -17.32 19.05 -7.62
C ILE A 123 -18.36 18.00 -7.21
N ASP A 124 -18.15 16.73 -7.61
CA ASP A 124 -19.11 15.64 -7.50
C ASP A 124 -19.10 14.94 -6.12
N LYS A 125 -20.04 14.00 -5.95
CA LYS A 125 -20.19 13.16 -4.75
C LYS A 125 -18.95 12.31 -4.42
N LYS A 126 -17.97 12.20 -5.32
CA LYS A 126 -16.74 11.42 -5.13
C LYS A 126 -15.65 12.18 -4.37
N LYS A 127 -15.83 13.46 -4.04
CA LYS A 127 -14.80 14.25 -3.33
C LYS A 127 -14.38 13.63 -1.99
N ASN A 128 -15.33 13.16 -1.18
CA ASN A 128 -15.02 12.50 0.10
C ASN A 128 -14.26 11.18 -0.10
N GLN A 129 -14.59 10.43 -1.14
CA GLN A 129 -13.83 9.23 -1.53
C GLN A 129 -12.38 9.58 -1.92
N LYS A 130 -12.17 10.68 -2.62
CA LYS A 130 -10.83 11.16 -2.98
C LYS A 130 -10.06 11.71 -1.78
N LYS A 131 -10.73 12.37 -0.84
CA LYS A 131 -10.11 12.78 0.43
C LYS A 131 -9.62 11.57 1.23
N ALA A 132 -10.40 10.48 1.28
CA ALA A 132 -10.07 9.26 1.99
C ALA A 132 -8.81 8.55 1.46
N ALA A 133 -8.34 8.86 0.27
CA ALA A 133 -7.08 8.31 -0.25
C ALA A 133 -5.87 8.73 0.60
N TYR A 134 -5.87 9.97 1.14
CA TYR A 134 -4.77 10.45 1.98
C TYR A 134 -4.57 9.62 3.26
N PRO A 135 -5.58 9.48 4.16
CA PRO A 135 -5.42 8.63 5.35
C PRO A 135 -5.18 7.16 5.01
N ALA A 136 -5.72 6.64 3.91
CA ALA A 136 -5.46 5.26 3.49
C ALA A 136 -3.98 5.03 3.11
N ILE A 137 -3.36 5.94 2.36
CA ILE A 137 -1.94 5.86 2.01
C ILE A 137 -1.06 6.09 3.26
N ARG A 138 -1.43 7.04 4.12
CA ARG A 138 -0.76 7.29 5.41
C ARG A 138 -0.73 6.02 6.27
N ASP A 139 -1.85 5.28 6.35
CA ASP A 139 -1.96 4.02 7.08
C ASP A 139 -1.13 2.91 6.43
N ALA A 140 -1.15 2.81 5.11
CA ALA A 140 -0.33 1.85 4.38
C ALA A 140 1.17 2.10 4.62
N LYS A 141 1.63 3.36 4.62
CA LYS A 141 3.01 3.72 4.97
C LYS A 141 3.34 3.44 6.44
N ALA A 142 2.37 3.58 7.35
CA ALA A 142 2.52 3.16 8.74
C ALA A 142 2.74 1.64 8.86
N ALA A 143 2.00 0.83 8.09
CA ALA A 143 2.19 -0.61 8.03
C ALA A 143 3.60 -0.97 7.52
N MET A 144 4.09 -0.28 6.48
CA MET A 144 5.45 -0.47 5.97
C MET A 144 6.51 -0.21 7.05
N ARG A 145 6.39 0.89 7.79
CA ARG A 145 7.31 1.21 8.90
C ARG A 145 7.25 0.15 10.01
N TRP A 146 6.05 -0.34 10.35
CA TRP A 146 5.89 -1.40 11.33
C TRP A 146 6.55 -2.71 10.86
N ILE A 147 6.39 -3.09 9.60
CA ILE A 147 7.00 -4.29 9.00
C ILE A 147 8.53 -4.20 9.11
N VAL A 148 9.12 -3.08 8.73
CA VAL A 148 10.58 -2.87 8.82
C VAL A 148 11.05 -2.89 10.28
N ALA A 149 10.32 -2.26 11.20
CA ALA A 149 10.65 -2.28 12.63
C ALA A 149 10.61 -3.69 13.24
N ASN A 150 9.88 -4.63 12.63
CA ASN A 150 9.74 -6.01 13.08
C ASN A 150 10.50 -7.04 12.21
N GLN A 151 11.46 -6.60 11.40
CA GLN A 151 12.14 -7.44 10.41
C GLN A 151 12.76 -8.71 11.00
N GLU A 152 13.43 -8.60 12.14
CA GLU A 152 14.05 -9.74 12.81
C GLU A 152 13.04 -10.74 13.34
N ARG A 153 11.92 -10.24 13.91
CA ARG A 153 10.86 -11.07 14.49
C ARG A 153 10.22 -11.99 13.45
N TYR A 154 10.12 -11.52 12.20
CA TYR A 154 9.49 -12.28 11.11
C TYR A 154 10.49 -12.86 10.11
N GLY A 155 11.80 -12.73 10.37
CA GLY A 155 12.86 -13.28 9.52
C GLY A 155 12.85 -12.73 8.10
N ILE A 156 12.49 -11.46 7.93
CA ILE A 156 12.32 -10.83 6.62
C ILE A 156 13.54 -10.01 6.21
N ASN A 157 13.74 -9.89 4.90
CA ASN A 157 14.74 -9.01 4.30
C ASN A 157 14.07 -7.78 3.71
N THR A 158 14.25 -6.64 4.37
CA THR A 158 13.64 -5.37 4.00
C THR A 158 14.28 -4.71 2.77
N ASN A 159 15.35 -5.29 2.21
CA ASN A 159 15.87 -4.91 0.90
C ASN A 159 15.03 -5.43 -0.27
N TYR A 160 14.11 -6.38 -0.01
CA TYR A 160 13.26 -7.02 -1.03
C TYR A 160 11.78 -6.90 -0.64
N ILE A 161 11.28 -5.66 -0.66
CA ILE A 161 9.88 -5.37 -0.38
C ILE A 161 9.12 -5.10 -1.68
N THR A 162 8.08 -5.87 -1.90
CA THR A 162 7.06 -5.64 -2.94
C THR A 162 5.80 -5.11 -2.27
N VAL A 163 5.23 -4.04 -2.80
CA VAL A 163 3.91 -3.54 -2.39
C VAL A 163 2.95 -3.64 -3.56
N GLY A 164 1.73 -4.12 -3.30
CA GLY A 164 0.75 -4.24 -4.37
C GLY A 164 -0.69 -4.09 -3.88
N GLY A 165 -1.59 -3.93 -4.82
CA GLY A 165 -3.02 -3.84 -4.50
C GLY A 165 -3.89 -3.73 -5.73
N GLY A 166 -5.22 -3.79 -5.54
CA GLY A 166 -6.19 -3.64 -6.61
C GLY A 166 -7.04 -2.38 -6.46
N SER A 167 -7.30 -1.66 -7.55
CA SER A 167 -8.16 -0.46 -7.53
C SER A 167 -7.64 0.58 -6.52
N ALA A 168 -8.43 0.95 -5.51
CA ALA A 168 -8.01 1.84 -4.42
C ALA A 168 -6.74 1.34 -3.68
N GLY A 169 -6.56 0.01 -3.57
CA GLY A 169 -5.35 -0.59 -3.02
C GLY A 169 -4.12 -0.37 -3.91
N ALA A 170 -4.29 -0.40 -5.23
CA ALA A 170 -3.24 -0.08 -6.18
C ALA A 170 -2.86 1.41 -6.12
N VAL A 171 -3.86 2.32 -6.01
CA VAL A 171 -3.62 3.74 -5.74
C VAL A 171 -2.78 3.93 -4.48
N SER A 172 -3.08 3.16 -3.42
CA SER A 172 -2.30 3.20 -2.18
C SER A 172 -0.90 2.63 -2.36
N ALA A 173 -0.75 1.53 -3.10
CA ALA A 173 0.55 0.93 -3.40
C ALA A 173 1.46 1.88 -4.21
N LEU A 174 0.91 2.59 -5.19
CA LEU A 174 1.61 3.65 -5.93
C LEU A 174 2.03 4.78 -4.98
N GLY A 175 1.12 5.26 -4.12
CA GLY A 175 1.44 6.28 -3.11
C GLY A 175 2.55 5.84 -2.16
N VAL A 176 2.54 4.58 -1.71
CA VAL A 176 3.59 4.02 -0.85
C VAL A 176 4.93 3.93 -1.56
N GLY A 177 4.95 3.43 -2.80
CA GLY A 177 6.19 3.11 -3.50
C GLY A 177 6.84 4.27 -4.22
N LEU A 178 6.06 5.29 -4.61
CA LEU A 178 6.54 6.43 -5.40
C LEU A 178 6.79 7.70 -4.58
N SER A 179 6.17 7.85 -3.41
CA SER A 179 6.35 9.03 -2.57
C SER A 179 7.51 8.88 -1.58
N ASP A 180 8.09 9.99 -1.16
CA ASP A 180 9.16 10.02 -0.15
C ASP A 180 8.67 9.50 1.21
N ASN A 181 9.59 9.05 2.08
CA ASN A 181 9.22 8.56 3.42
C ASN A 181 8.47 9.59 4.27
N GLU A 182 8.68 10.88 3.98
CA GLU A 182 8.06 12.00 4.70
C GLU A 182 6.64 12.32 4.19
N ASP A 183 6.31 11.97 2.94
CA ASP A 183 4.99 12.21 2.37
C ASP A 183 3.93 11.34 3.03
N TYR A 184 2.70 11.84 3.09
CA TYR A 184 1.58 11.25 3.82
C TYR A 184 1.89 11.05 5.32
N LYS A 185 2.89 11.76 5.84
CA LYS A 185 3.31 11.73 7.24
C LYS A 185 3.40 13.13 7.83
N ASN A 186 4.23 14.01 7.25
CA ASN A 186 4.61 15.28 7.84
C ASN A 186 3.66 16.45 7.49
N GLU A 187 2.70 16.25 6.61
CA GLU A 187 1.68 17.25 6.27
C GLU A 187 0.64 17.48 7.38
N LEU A 188 0.63 16.60 8.37
CA LEU A 188 -0.14 16.75 9.60
C LEU A 188 0.81 16.82 10.79
N THR A 189 0.59 17.79 11.67
CA THR A 189 1.38 17.89 12.91
C THR A 189 0.96 16.84 13.93
N ILE A 190 1.79 16.63 14.97
CA ILE A 190 1.46 15.74 16.10
C ILE A 190 0.22 16.20 16.86
N GLU A 191 0.00 17.53 16.93
CA GLU A 191 -1.20 18.10 17.55
C GLU A 191 -2.46 17.80 16.74
N GLN A 192 -2.37 17.81 15.42
CA GLN A 192 -3.49 17.47 14.53
C GLN A 192 -3.78 15.96 14.48
N ASP A 193 -2.75 15.13 14.57
CA ASP A 193 -2.89 13.66 14.60
C ASP A 193 -1.81 13.02 15.50
N PRO A 194 -2.02 12.98 16.82
CA PRO A 194 -1.05 12.39 17.76
C PRO A 194 -0.87 10.89 17.57
N THR A 195 -1.76 10.20 16.84
CA THR A 195 -1.61 8.77 16.57
C THR A 195 -0.40 8.44 15.69
N LEU A 196 0.18 9.44 15.01
CA LEU A 196 1.43 9.28 14.27
C LEU A 196 2.54 8.65 15.13
N LEU A 197 2.60 9.00 16.42
CA LEU A 197 3.62 8.46 17.35
C LEU A 197 3.53 6.93 17.50
N SER A 198 2.36 6.34 17.29
CA SER A 198 2.13 4.89 17.34
C SER A 198 2.59 4.15 16.08
N THR A 199 3.01 4.85 15.03
CA THR A 199 3.24 4.31 13.68
C THR A 199 4.72 4.25 13.29
N ASN A 200 5.63 4.14 14.27
CA ASN A 200 7.09 4.09 14.06
C ASN A 200 7.62 5.23 13.16
N PRO A 201 7.36 6.52 13.48
CA PRO A 201 7.56 7.64 12.54
C PRO A 201 9.03 7.87 12.13
N LYS A 202 9.99 7.34 12.90
CA LYS A 202 11.44 7.46 12.64
C LYS A 202 11.98 6.36 11.71
N ILE A 203 11.20 5.32 11.43
CA ILE A 203 11.61 4.23 10.55
C ILE A 203 11.39 4.63 9.10
N ASN A 204 12.39 4.41 8.28
CA ASN A 204 12.30 4.52 6.82
C ASN A 204 12.19 3.14 6.20
N PHE A 205 11.63 3.08 5.00
CA PHE A 205 11.51 1.86 4.20
C PHE A 205 11.84 2.16 2.73
N ASN A 206 12.17 1.11 2.00
CA ASN A 206 12.42 1.18 0.57
C ASN A 206 11.64 0.08 -0.13
N VAL A 207 10.85 0.43 -1.13
CA VAL A 207 10.11 -0.49 -1.99
C VAL A 207 10.98 -0.84 -3.19
N LYS A 208 11.02 -2.11 -3.59
CA LYS A 208 11.74 -2.57 -4.80
C LYS A 208 10.81 -2.80 -5.97
N THR A 209 9.56 -3.19 -5.70
CA THR A 209 8.59 -3.50 -6.75
C THR A 209 7.20 -3.03 -6.33
N ILE A 210 6.48 -2.44 -7.27
CA ILE A 210 5.06 -2.10 -7.13
C ILE A 210 4.24 -3.02 -8.04
N LEU A 211 3.15 -3.58 -7.52
CA LEU A 211 2.14 -4.31 -8.29
C LEU A 211 0.87 -3.47 -8.35
N ASP A 212 0.61 -2.90 -9.52
CA ASP A 212 -0.60 -2.12 -9.80
C ASP A 212 -1.64 -2.99 -10.51
N PHE A 213 -2.67 -3.41 -9.80
CA PHE A 213 -3.80 -4.10 -10.37
C PHE A 213 -4.95 -3.10 -10.57
N TRP A 214 -5.14 -2.61 -11.81
CA TRP A 214 -6.19 -1.65 -12.22
C TRP A 214 -6.29 -0.42 -11.31
N GLY A 215 -5.16 0.22 -11.03
CA GLY A 215 -5.08 1.44 -10.23
C GLY A 215 -5.10 2.74 -11.04
N SER A 216 -4.74 3.82 -10.37
CA SER A 216 -4.51 5.12 -11.00
C SER A 216 -3.52 5.95 -10.21
N LYS A 217 -2.76 6.79 -10.90
CA LYS A 217 -1.69 7.62 -10.31
C LYS A 217 -2.17 8.90 -9.62
N GLY A 218 -3.47 9.17 -9.61
CA GLY A 218 -4.01 10.48 -9.19
C GLY A 218 -3.65 10.94 -7.77
N SER A 219 -3.35 10.03 -6.83
CA SER A 219 -2.87 10.44 -5.49
C SER A 219 -1.39 10.85 -5.52
N VAL A 220 -0.57 10.24 -6.37
CA VAL A 220 0.83 10.63 -6.59
C VAL A 220 0.88 11.98 -7.31
N ASP A 221 0.06 12.16 -8.35
CA ASP A 221 -0.06 13.45 -9.04
C ASP A 221 -0.49 14.58 -8.10
N GLY A 222 -1.41 14.29 -7.16
CA GLY A 222 -1.84 15.26 -6.16
C GLY A 222 -0.70 15.72 -5.24
N ILE A 223 0.18 14.83 -4.79
CA ILE A 223 1.37 15.19 -4.01
C ILE A 223 2.38 15.97 -4.87
N ASN A 224 2.61 15.54 -6.12
CA ASN A 224 3.47 16.27 -7.05
C ASN A 224 3.01 17.72 -7.23
N GLU A 225 1.71 17.93 -7.48
CA GLU A 225 1.14 19.24 -7.73
C GLU A 225 1.14 20.12 -6.47
N LEU A 226 0.67 19.57 -5.34
CA LEU A 226 0.55 20.33 -4.10
C LEU A 226 1.89 20.75 -3.51
N TYR A 227 2.88 19.88 -3.58
CA TYR A 227 4.17 20.10 -2.91
C TYR A 227 5.32 20.30 -3.89
N GLN A 228 5.01 20.53 -5.19
CA GLN A 228 5.98 20.81 -6.27
C GLN A 228 7.11 19.78 -6.34
N LYS A 229 6.75 18.50 -6.22
CA LYS A 229 7.68 17.38 -6.24
C LYS A 229 7.84 16.77 -7.64
N GLN A 230 8.88 15.95 -7.81
CA GLN A 230 9.13 15.15 -9.00
C GLN A 230 9.26 13.66 -8.58
N LEU A 231 8.12 13.04 -8.27
CA LEU A 231 8.09 11.68 -7.75
C LEU A 231 8.33 10.61 -8.84
N TYR A 232 8.20 10.95 -10.12
CA TYR A 232 8.56 10.04 -11.22
C TYR A 232 10.01 10.28 -11.63
N ASN A 233 10.92 9.38 -11.22
CA ASN A 233 12.34 9.53 -11.46
C ASN A 233 13.05 8.16 -11.51
N LYS A 234 14.33 8.15 -11.94
CA LYS A 234 15.13 6.92 -12.15
C LYS A 234 15.40 6.06 -10.92
N ASN A 235 15.09 6.56 -9.73
CA ASN A 235 15.26 5.81 -8.48
C ASN A 235 13.97 5.09 -8.07
N ASN A 236 12.90 5.22 -8.86
CA ASN A 236 11.63 4.57 -8.57
C ASN A 236 11.75 3.05 -8.62
N PRO A 237 10.92 2.33 -7.83
CA PRO A 237 10.83 0.88 -7.87
C PRO A 237 10.48 0.34 -9.26
N SER A 238 10.76 -0.93 -9.53
CA SER A 238 10.16 -1.58 -10.71
C SER A 238 8.64 -1.63 -10.58
N LEU A 239 7.93 -1.45 -11.69
CA LEU A 239 6.46 -1.40 -11.73
C LEU A 239 5.90 -2.52 -12.62
N PHE A 240 5.00 -3.31 -12.05
CA PHE A 240 4.16 -4.26 -12.80
C PHE A 240 2.73 -3.75 -12.81
N ILE A 241 2.14 -3.62 -13.99
CA ILE A 241 0.76 -3.16 -14.19
C ILE A 241 -0.05 -4.30 -14.81
N ALA A 242 -1.21 -4.61 -14.24
CA ALA A 242 -2.19 -5.51 -14.83
C ALA A 242 -3.57 -4.83 -14.84
N HIS A 243 -4.14 -4.59 -16.04
CA HIS A 243 -5.38 -3.84 -16.20
C HIS A 243 -6.20 -4.39 -17.36
N GLY A 244 -7.47 -4.66 -17.13
CA GLY A 244 -8.39 -5.09 -18.18
C GLY A 244 -8.71 -3.95 -19.16
N THR A 245 -8.58 -4.20 -20.46
CA THR A 245 -8.81 -3.18 -21.49
C THR A 245 -10.26 -2.69 -21.56
N LYS A 246 -11.20 -3.49 -21.05
CA LYS A 246 -12.65 -3.19 -21.04
C LYS A 246 -13.15 -2.77 -19.64
N ASP A 247 -12.26 -2.43 -18.70
CA ASP A 247 -12.65 -2.00 -17.34
C ASP A 247 -13.51 -0.73 -17.40
N GLN A 248 -14.77 -0.85 -16.97
CA GLN A 248 -15.76 0.24 -16.97
C GLN A 248 -15.72 1.09 -15.70
N ILE A 249 -14.97 0.67 -14.66
CA ILE A 249 -14.89 1.34 -13.36
C ILE A 249 -13.64 2.21 -13.25
N VAL A 250 -12.51 1.61 -13.60
CA VAL A 250 -11.20 2.29 -13.68
C VAL A 250 -10.73 2.20 -15.13
N SER A 251 -10.82 3.32 -15.84
CA SER A 251 -10.44 3.34 -17.27
C SER A 251 -9.03 2.80 -17.49
N TYR A 252 -8.88 1.90 -18.46
CA TYR A 252 -7.60 1.36 -18.92
C TYR A 252 -6.58 2.46 -19.28
N LYS A 253 -7.06 3.64 -19.70
CA LYS A 253 -6.23 4.83 -19.93
C LYS A 253 -5.34 5.20 -18.74
N ASN A 254 -5.74 4.88 -17.48
CA ASN A 254 -4.89 5.10 -16.32
C ASN A 254 -3.61 4.24 -16.35
N ALA A 255 -3.72 2.99 -16.84
CA ALA A 255 -2.57 2.09 -16.97
C ALA A 255 -1.62 2.56 -18.08
N GLU A 256 -2.18 3.01 -19.22
CA GLU A 256 -1.38 3.60 -20.30
C GLU A 256 -0.66 4.85 -19.85
N ASP A 257 -1.36 5.81 -19.24
CA ASP A 257 -0.78 7.06 -18.74
C ASP A 257 0.29 6.82 -17.68
N LEU A 258 0.11 5.81 -16.84
CA LEU A 258 1.12 5.43 -15.85
C LEU A 258 2.34 4.78 -16.51
N ARG A 259 2.15 3.87 -17.46
CA ARG A 259 3.23 3.27 -18.26
C ARG A 259 4.05 4.35 -18.96
N ASP A 260 3.39 5.23 -19.68
CA ASP A 260 4.04 6.23 -20.54
C ASP A 260 4.92 7.22 -19.72
N ILE A 261 4.51 7.57 -18.49
CA ILE A 261 5.31 8.42 -17.61
C ILE A 261 6.41 7.65 -16.88
N TYR A 262 6.23 6.33 -16.69
CA TYR A 262 7.12 5.53 -15.87
C TYR A 262 8.23 4.83 -16.67
N GLU A 263 7.92 4.36 -17.88
CA GLU A 263 8.83 3.62 -18.74
C GLU A 263 10.17 4.36 -19.03
N PRO A 264 10.19 5.71 -19.22
CA PRO A 264 11.42 6.44 -19.41
C PRO A 264 12.31 6.55 -18.16
N VAL A 265 11.77 6.29 -16.97
CA VAL A 265 12.45 6.54 -15.70
C VAL A 265 12.79 5.27 -14.94
N SER A 266 12.02 4.19 -15.10
CA SER A 266 12.24 2.92 -14.39
C SER A 266 11.69 1.73 -15.17
N TYR A 267 12.08 0.51 -14.76
CA TYR A 267 11.57 -0.72 -15.38
C TYR A 267 10.06 -0.85 -15.15
N THR A 268 9.33 -1.04 -16.25
CA THR A 268 7.87 -1.19 -16.26
C THR A 268 7.46 -2.39 -17.10
N HIS A 269 6.47 -3.13 -16.61
CA HIS A 269 5.82 -4.21 -17.36
C HIS A 269 4.30 -4.04 -17.30
N LEU A 270 3.66 -3.84 -18.46
CA LEU A 270 2.21 -3.77 -18.59
C LEU A 270 1.70 -5.09 -19.17
N THR A 271 0.90 -5.81 -18.40
CA THR A 271 0.21 -7.03 -18.84
C THR A 271 -1.26 -6.72 -19.13
N LEU A 272 -1.70 -7.15 -20.29
CA LEU A 272 -3.10 -7.12 -20.71
C LEU A 272 -3.72 -8.49 -20.41
N PRO A 273 -4.66 -8.62 -19.47
CA PRO A 273 -5.45 -9.82 -19.37
C PRO A 273 -6.25 -10.00 -20.65
N THR A 274 -5.99 -11.08 -21.37
CA THR A 274 -6.70 -11.44 -22.62
C THR A 274 -8.06 -12.10 -22.36
N ARG A 275 -8.63 -11.92 -21.18
CA ARG A 275 -9.91 -12.52 -20.86
C ARG A 275 -11.03 -11.60 -21.30
N ASP A 276 -11.81 -12.07 -22.27
CA ASP A 276 -13.07 -11.46 -22.71
C ASP A 276 -14.22 -11.63 -21.70
N ASP A 277 -13.95 -12.27 -20.56
CA ASP A 277 -14.92 -12.67 -19.54
C ASP A 277 -14.52 -12.13 -18.17
N VAL A 278 -14.97 -10.92 -17.84
CA VAL A 278 -15.23 -10.49 -16.45
C VAL A 278 -16.44 -9.56 -16.45
#